data_4d027ab4c902c7f346f84f4cadda2cf4
#
_entry.id   4d027ab4c902c7f346f84f4cadda2cf4
#
_cell.length_a   1.000
_cell.length_b   1.000
_cell.length_c   1.000
_cell.angle_alpha   90.00
_cell.angle_beta   90.00
_cell.angle_gamma   90.00
#
_symmetry.space_group_name_H-M   'P 1'
#
loop_
_entity.id
_entity.type
_entity.pdbx_description
1 polymer ?
#
loop_
_entity_poly.entity_id
_entity_poly.type
_entity_poly.pdbx_seq_one_letter_code
_entity_poly.pdbx_strand_id
1 'polypeptide(L)'
;NTFFNVGYDFQNNETVDDVAFLETLINEFSSDNDIDHEKVFCTGMSNGGDFCYLLACEASELFLGVASVSGMIMEDILENCNPSQTVGILEIHGTNDNITYYDGDYFNADGWGSYPSIPETIEFFTDMYTIDIESSGTLPNISTNDGSTISFEKYGNNISCSKVWLYTVIGGGHDWPGAFGNMDINASE
;
A
#
# COMPACT_ATOMS: atom_id res chain seq x y z
N ASN A 1 4.49 -1.65 22.02
CA ASN A 1 4.54 -2.11 20.65
C ASN A 1 5.08 -1.01 19.75
N THR A 2 5.87 -1.31 18.75
CA THR A 2 6.47 -0.33 17.83
C THR A 2 5.86 -0.43 16.43
N PHE A 3 4.88 -1.31 16.24
CA PHE A 3 4.18 -1.55 14.98
C PHE A 3 2.70 -1.20 15.12
N PHE A 4 2.09 -0.71 14.04
CA PHE A 4 0.63 -0.72 13.92
C PHE A 4 0.14 -2.16 13.94
N ASN A 5 -1.04 -2.37 14.52
CA ASN A 5 -1.69 -3.68 14.55
C ASN A 5 -2.31 -3.96 13.17
N VAL A 6 -1.63 -4.77 12.39
CA VAL A 6 -1.99 -5.09 10.99
C VAL A 6 -2.14 -6.61 10.78
N GLY A 7 -2.38 -7.36 11.85
CA GLY A 7 -2.64 -8.78 11.76
C GLY A 7 -1.40 -9.67 11.62
N TYR A 8 -0.22 -9.20 12.03
CA TYR A 8 0.94 -10.08 12.08
C TYR A 8 0.74 -11.22 13.09
N ASP A 9 1.29 -12.40 12.83
CA ASP A 9 1.16 -13.58 13.68
C ASP A 9 1.55 -13.31 15.14
N PHE A 10 2.56 -12.49 15.39
CA PHE A 10 2.96 -12.12 16.75
C PHE A 10 2.03 -11.08 17.41
N GLN A 11 1.06 -10.53 16.68
CA GLN A 11 0.07 -9.56 17.17
C GLN A 11 -1.25 -10.22 17.61
N ASN A 12 -1.38 -11.53 17.58
CA ASN A 12 -2.60 -12.27 17.89
C ASN A 12 -3.25 -11.95 19.26
N ASN A 13 -2.53 -11.31 20.16
CA ASN A 13 -3.04 -10.90 21.48
C ASN A 13 -3.03 -9.36 21.66
N GLU A 14 -2.75 -8.60 20.61
CA GLU A 14 -2.80 -7.15 20.67
C GLU A 14 -4.25 -6.68 20.73
N THR A 15 -4.48 -5.70 21.58
CA THR A 15 -5.82 -5.11 21.79
C THR A 15 -5.86 -3.65 21.36
N VAL A 16 -4.76 -3.15 20.81
CA VAL A 16 -4.69 -1.77 20.29
C VAL A 16 -5.46 -1.71 18.98
N ASP A 17 -6.41 -0.81 18.94
CA ASP A 17 -7.21 -0.50 17.74
C ASP A 17 -6.64 0.77 17.08
N ASP A 18 -5.68 0.57 16.19
CA ASP A 18 -5.02 1.66 15.48
C ASP A 18 -5.95 2.29 14.44
N VAL A 19 -6.93 1.55 13.90
CA VAL A 19 -7.95 2.06 12.98
C VAL A 19 -8.84 3.07 13.71
N ALA A 20 -9.40 2.69 14.86
CA ALA A 20 -10.22 3.60 15.68
C ALA A 20 -9.43 4.82 16.21
N PHE A 21 -8.13 4.64 16.50
CA PHE A 21 -7.26 5.76 16.85
C PHE A 21 -7.15 6.77 15.70
N LEU A 22 -6.92 6.30 14.47
CA LEU A 22 -6.78 7.16 13.31
C LEU A 22 -8.12 7.84 12.93
N GLU A 23 -9.23 7.12 13.03
CA GLU A 23 -10.57 7.69 12.85
C GLU A 23 -10.81 8.86 13.85
N THR A 24 -10.49 8.64 15.12
CA THR A 24 -10.60 9.68 16.15
C THR A 24 -9.72 10.87 15.81
N LEU A 25 -8.48 10.63 15.38
CA LEU A 25 -7.53 11.67 15.02
C LEU A 25 -8.05 12.53 13.84
N ILE A 26 -8.57 11.88 12.78
CA ILE A 26 -9.16 12.57 11.63
C ILE A 26 -10.34 13.44 12.08
N ASN A 27 -11.22 12.90 12.92
CA ASN A 27 -12.39 13.62 13.42
C ASN A 27 -12.01 14.83 14.28
N GLU A 28 -11.01 14.69 15.18
CA GLU A 28 -10.54 15.81 16.01
C GLU A 28 -9.87 16.89 15.15
N PHE A 29 -8.97 16.51 14.23
CA PHE A 29 -8.33 17.47 13.34
C PHE A 29 -9.34 18.22 12.47
N SER A 30 -10.36 17.52 12.02
CA SER A 30 -11.42 18.08 11.17
C SER A 30 -12.34 19.05 11.93
N SER A 31 -12.54 18.82 13.22
CA SER A 31 -13.32 19.72 14.07
C SER A 31 -12.63 21.07 14.32
N ASP A 32 -11.30 21.04 14.38
CA ASP A 32 -10.49 22.20 14.72
C ASP A 32 -9.93 22.96 13.51
N ASN A 33 -9.99 22.36 12.32
CA ASN A 33 -9.43 22.89 11.09
C ASN A 33 -10.42 22.69 9.94
N ASP A 34 -10.33 23.54 8.93
CA ASP A 34 -11.14 23.47 7.71
C ASP A 34 -10.56 22.39 6.77
N ILE A 35 -10.77 21.11 7.10
CA ILE A 35 -10.29 19.96 6.35
C ILE A 35 -11.41 19.44 5.45
N ASP A 36 -11.08 19.20 4.18
CA ASP A 36 -11.95 18.55 3.23
C ASP A 36 -11.96 17.02 3.50
N HIS A 37 -13.00 16.55 4.18
CA HIS A 37 -13.16 15.12 4.52
C HIS A 37 -13.20 14.18 3.31
N GLU A 38 -13.51 14.70 2.12
CA GLU A 38 -13.51 13.92 0.89
C GLU A 38 -12.10 13.79 0.26
N LYS A 39 -11.09 14.40 0.89
CA LYS A 39 -9.71 14.43 0.38
C LYS A 39 -8.69 14.02 1.44
N VAL A 40 -9.00 13.02 2.21
CA VAL A 40 -8.07 12.41 3.15
C VAL A 40 -7.32 11.27 2.46
N PHE A 41 -6.01 11.25 2.63
CA PHE A 41 -5.11 10.25 2.07
C PHE A 41 -4.23 9.67 3.18
N CYS A 42 -3.85 8.40 3.03
CA CYS A 42 -2.87 7.76 3.89
C CYS A 42 -1.65 7.35 3.07
N THR A 43 -0.46 7.48 3.64
CA THR A 43 0.76 6.89 3.08
C THR A 43 1.65 6.38 4.19
N GLY A 44 2.35 5.31 3.91
CA GLY A 44 3.30 4.73 4.85
C GLY A 44 4.25 3.75 4.17
N MET A 45 5.32 3.42 4.88
CA MET A 45 6.31 2.45 4.43
C MET A 45 6.32 1.24 5.36
N SER A 46 6.59 0.03 4.81
CA SER A 46 6.68 -1.20 5.59
C SER A 46 5.40 -1.41 6.40
N ASN A 47 5.46 -1.59 7.71
CA ASN A 47 4.27 -1.67 8.58
C ASN A 47 3.29 -0.49 8.40
N GLY A 48 3.77 0.71 8.06
CA GLY A 48 2.90 1.83 7.72
C GLY A 48 2.21 1.66 6.36
N GLY A 49 2.83 0.97 5.40
CA GLY A 49 2.25 0.56 4.13
C GLY A 49 1.20 -0.54 4.32
N ASP A 50 1.48 -1.52 5.19
CA ASP A 50 0.54 -2.58 5.57
C ASP A 50 -0.72 -1.96 6.22
N PHE A 51 -0.50 -0.96 7.07
CA PHE A 51 -1.60 -0.23 7.70
C PHE A 51 -2.44 0.55 6.67
N CYS A 52 -1.83 1.08 5.60
CA CYS A 52 -2.57 1.68 4.49
C CYS A 52 -3.53 0.68 3.83
N TYR A 53 -3.11 -0.56 3.62
CA TYR A 53 -3.99 -1.61 3.09
C TYR A 53 -5.11 -1.99 4.07
N LEU A 54 -4.80 -2.12 5.36
CA LEU A 54 -5.81 -2.36 6.39
C LEU A 54 -6.88 -1.25 6.38
N LEU A 55 -6.47 0.02 6.31
CA LEU A 55 -7.39 1.16 6.22
C LEU A 55 -8.24 1.15 4.95
N ALA A 56 -7.68 0.73 3.81
CA ALA A 56 -8.44 0.58 2.58
C ALA A 56 -9.54 -0.48 2.69
N CYS A 57 -9.33 -1.52 3.52
CA CYS A 57 -10.31 -2.58 3.74
C CYS A 57 -11.33 -2.24 4.83
N GLU A 58 -10.89 -1.67 5.96
CA GLU A 58 -11.72 -1.53 7.18
C GLU A 58 -12.29 -0.13 7.40
N ALA A 59 -11.66 0.91 6.83
CA ALA A 59 -12.05 2.32 7.00
C ALA A 59 -12.11 3.06 5.66
N SER A 60 -12.57 2.39 4.62
CA SER A 60 -12.58 2.91 3.24
C SER A 60 -13.33 4.23 3.09
N GLU A 61 -14.34 4.50 3.94
CA GLU A 61 -15.13 5.74 3.92
C GLU A 61 -14.35 6.99 4.39
N LEU A 62 -13.22 6.78 5.06
CA LEU A 62 -12.39 7.89 5.56
C LEU A 62 -11.34 8.35 4.54
N PHE A 63 -11.04 7.53 3.53
CA PHE A 63 -9.92 7.78 2.63
C PHE A 63 -10.33 7.83 1.17
N LEU A 64 -9.87 8.86 0.45
CA LEU A 64 -9.96 8.91 -1.01
C LEU A 64 -8.92 8.00 -1.66
N GLY A 65 -7.76 7.82 -1.04
CA GLY A 65 -6.70 6.94 -1.52
C GLY A 65 -5.65 6.65 -0.46
N VAL A 66 -4.99 5.52 -0.65
CA VAL A 66 -3.85 5.09 0.16
C VAL A 66 -2.64 4.81 -0.72
N ALA A 67 -1.45 5.08 -0.19
CA ALA A 67 -0.19 4.84 -0.86
C ALA A 67 0.73 4.02 0.05
N SER A 68 0.91 2.76 -0.29
CA SER A 68 1.82 1.85 0.38
C SER A 68 3.20 1.87 -0.30
N VAL A 69 4.25 1.90 0.49
CA VAL A 69 5.64 1.77 0.03
C VAL A 69 6.28 0.60 0.74
N SER A 70 6.71 -0.42 -0.02
CA SER A 70 7.28 -1.65 0.54
C SER A 70 6.38 -2.27 1.62
N GLY A 71 5.06 -2.19 1.42
CA GLY A 71 4.07 -2.79 2.30
C GLY A 71 3.51 -4.09 1.75
N MET A 72 2.78 -4.82 2.60
CA MET A 72 2.08 -6.05 2.27
C MET A 72 0.69 -6.03 2.90
N ILE A 73 -0.20 -6.89 2.43
CA ILE A 73 -1.48 -7.15 3.08
C ILE A 73 -1.49 -8.59 3.58
N MET A 74 -1.80 -8.78 4.87
CA MET A 74 -1.88 -10.12 5.44
C MET A 74 -3.03 -10.89 4.81
N GLU A 75 -2.85 -12.20 4.58
CA GLU A 75 -3.83 -13.07 3.91
C GLU A 75 -5.20 -13.01 4.59
N ASP A 76 -5.25 -13.08 5.91
CA ASP A 76 -6.49 -12.98 6.68
C ASP A 76 -7.24 -11.66 6.49
N ILE A 77 -6.50 -10.54 6.32
CA ILE A 77 -7.09 -9.23 6.05
C ILE A 77 -7.62 -9.20 4.61
N LEU A 78 -6.85 -9.69 3.65
CA LEU A 78 -7.23 -9.72 2.25
C LEU A 78 -8.49 -10.57 2.02
N GLU A 79 -8.58 -11.76 2.64
CA GLU A 79 -9.74 -12.64 2.54
C GLU A 79 -11.04 -12.00 3.10
N ASN A 80 -10.92 -11.14 4.10
CA ASN A 80 -12.03 -10.45 4.74
C ASN A 80 -12.23 -9.02 4.24
N CYS A 81 -11.42 -8.55 3.31
CA CYS A 81 -11.46 -7.19 2.78
C CYS A 81 -12.75 -6.94 1.99
N ASN A 82 -13.61 -6.09 2.53
CA ASN A 82 -14.89 -5.73 1.91
C ASN A 82 -15.19 -4.23 2.12
N PRO A 83 -14.44 -3.35 1.45
CA PRO A 83 -14.57 -1.91 1.62
C PRO A 83 -15.97 -1.41 1.26
N SER A 84 -16.50 -0.47 2.02
CA SER A 84 -17.82 0.15 1.79
C SER A 84 -17.84 1.05 0.54
N GLN A 85 -16.68 1.52 0.12
CA GLN A 85 -16.48 2.28 -1.12
C GLN A 85 -15.08 2.00 -1.70
N THR A 86 -14.88 2.30 -2.99
CA THR A 86 -13.57 2.16 -3.61
C THR A 86 -12.61 3.23 -3.11
N VAL A 87 -11.39 2.81 -2.76
CA VAL A 87 -10.28 3.65 -2.35
C VAL A 87 -9.20 3.59 -3.43
N GLY A 88 -8.62 4.71 -3.81
CA GLY A 88 -7.47 4.70 -4.72
C GLY A 88 -6.29 3.97 -4.06
N ILE A 89 -5.67 3.03 -4.78
CA ILE A 89 -4.52 2.25 -4.28
C ILE A 89 -3.28 2.66 -5.07
N LEU A 90 -2.21 2.99 -4.39
CA LEU A 90 -0.88 3.11 -4.95
C LEU A 90 0.07 2.20 -4.19
N GLU A 91 0.81 1.34 -4.90
CA GLU A 91 1.92 0.57 -4.34
C GLU A 91 3.22 0.92 -5.04
N ILE A 92 4.28 1.09 -4.25
CA ILE A 92 5.66 1.23 -4.74
C ILE A 92 6.50 0.16 -4.04
N HIS A 93 7.05 -0.81 -4.80
CA HIS A 93 7.73 -1.96 -4.19
C HIS A 93 8.99 -2.39 -4.95
N GLY A 94 10.02 -2.74 -4.20
CA GLY A 94 11.27 -3.24 -4.74
C GLY A 94 11.25 -4.76 -5.00
N THR A 95 11.72 -5.20 -6.17
CA THR A 95 11.76 -6.66 -6.48
C THR A 95 12.80 -7.43 -5.69
N ASN A 96 13.79 -6.74 -5.09
CA ASN A 96 14.79 -7.33 -4.21
C ASN A 96 14.55 -6.98 -2.74
N ASP A 97 13.31 -6.59 -2.40
CA ASP A 97 12.93 -6.39 -1.01
C ASP A 97 13.10 -7.69 -0.25
N ASN A 98 13.94 -7.67 0.78
CA ASN A 98 14.30 -8.84 1.60
C ASN A 98 13.66 -8.79 3.01
N ILE A 99 12.74 -7.87 3.23
CA ILE A 99 11.95 -7.74 4.45
C ILE A 99 10.48 -8.05 4.14
N THR A 100 9.93 -7.33 3.15
CA THR A 100 8.59 -7.57 2.63
C THR A 100 8.74 -8.08 1.20
N TYR A 101 8.64 -9.39 1.01
CA TYR A 101 8.95 -10.01 -0.28
C TYR A 101 7.97 -9.61 -1.37
N TYR A 102 8.49 -9.14 -2.51
CA TYR A 102 7.69 -8.83 -3.70
C TYR A 102 6.86 -10.04 -4.16
N ASP A 103 7.43 -11.24 -4.05
CA ASP A 103 6.80 -12.51 -4.43
C ASP A 103 5.91 -13.12 -3.33
N GLY A 104 5.73 -12.43 -2.19
CA GLY A 104 4.93 -12.89 -1.07
C GLY A 104 5.63 -13.92 -0.16
N ASP A 105 5.00 -14.23 0.97
CA ASP A 105 5.42 -15.30 1.89
C ASP A 105 4.23 -16.18 2.29
N TYR A 106 3.83 -17.07 1.40
CA TYR A 106 2.67 -17.97 1.61
C TYR A 106 2.89 -19.02 2.70
N PHE A 107 4.12 -19.25 3.09
CA PHE A 107 4.49 -20.26 4.06
C PHE A 107 4.87 -19.67 5.41
N ASN A 108 4.77 -18.35 5.56
CA ASN A 108 5.16 -17.64 6.78
C ASN A 108 6.59 -18.00 7.22
N ALA A 109 7.53 -17.98 6.28
CA ALA A 109 8.92 -18.36 6.54
C ALA A 109 9.63 -17.40 7.50
N ASP A 110 9.26 -16.13 7.49
CA ASP A 110 9.84 -15.08 8.33
C ASP A 110 9.05 -14.78 9.62
N GLY A 111 7.87 -15.42 9.79
CA GLY A 111 7.09 -15.33 11.02
C GLY A 111 6.26 -14.06 11.17
N TRP A 112 6.03 -13.31 10.08
CA TRP A 112 5.12 -12.17 10.06
C TRP A 112 3.64 -12.62 9.96
N GLY A 113 3.38 -13.78 9.38
CA GLY A 113 2.12 -14.31 8.87
C GLY A 113 2.20 -14.52 7.36
N SER A 114 1.26 -15.26 6.78
CA SER A 114 1.20 -15.43 5.33
C SER A 114 0.65 -14.19 4.64
N TYR A 115 1.22 -13.86 3.48
CA TYR A 115 0.77 -12.77 2.63
C TYR A 115 1.04 -13.08 1.15
N PRO A 116 0.17 -12.60 0.24
CA PRO A 116 0.33 -12.80 -1.20
C PRO A 116 1.45 -11.95 -1.78
N SER A 117 1.81 -12.24 -3.02
CA SER A 117 2.72 -11.38 -3.80
C SER A 117 2.09 -10.00 -4.04
N ILE A 118 2.96 -9.02 -4.32
CA ILE A 118 2.49 -7.67 -4.68
C ILE A 118 1.62 -7.68 -5.93
N PRO A 119 1.98 -8.39 -7.03
CA PRO A 119 1.09 -8.52 -8.18
C PRO A 119 -0.30 -9.08 -7.84
N GLU A 120 -0.41 -10.11 -6.99
CA GLU A 120 -1.70 -10.67 -6.59
C GLU A 120 -2.51 -9.72 -5.70
N THR A 121 -1.84 -8.94 -4.84
CA THR A 121 -2.49 -7.85 -4.08
C THR A 121 -3.10 -6.82 -5.03
N ILE A 122 -2.39 -6.42 -6.08
CA ILE A 122 -2.90 -5.50 -7.09
C ILE A 122 -4.05 -6.12 -7.88
N GLU A 123 -3.92 -7.37 -8.32
CA GLU A 123 -4.99 -8.13 -9.00
C GLU A 123 -6.25 -8.19 -8.15
N PHE A 124 -6.13 -8.48 -6.86
CA PHE A 124 -7.27 -8.49 -5.93
C PHE A 124 -8.06 -7.18 -5.95
N PHE A 125 -7.40 -6.01 -5.84
CA PHE A 125 -8.08 -4.72 -5.88
C PHE A 125 -8.63 -4.38 -7.27
N THR A 126 -7.93 -4.75 -8.35
CA THR A 126 -8.41 -4.49 -9.72
C THR A 126 -9.64 -5.32 -10.06
N ASP A 127 -9.69 -6.58 -9.63
CA ASP A 127 -10.83 -7.48 -9.78
C ASP A 127 -12.02 -6.99 -8.96
N MET A 128 -11.80 -6.66 -7.68
CA MET A 128 -12.81 -6.12 -6.78
C MET A 128 -13.46 -4.85 -7.36
N TYR A 129 -12.66 -3.95 -7.94
CA TYR A 129 -13.14 -2.69 -8.50
C TYR A 129 -13.63 -2.84 -9.95
N THR A 130 -13.43 -3.98 -10.58
CA THR A 130 -13.77 -4.27 -11.97
C THR A 130 -13.16 -3.21 -12.91
N ILE A 131 -11.86 -3.05 -12.81
CA ILE A 131 -11.07 -2.09 -13.60
C ILE A 131 -9.97 -2.80 -14.39
N ASP A 132 -9.66 -2.25 -15.56
CA ASP A 132 -8.65 -2.77 -16.46
C ASP A 132 -7.41 -1.88 -16.50
N ILE A 133 -6.35 -2.40 -17.15
CA ILE A 133 -5.12 -1.65 -17.37
C ILE A 133 -5.37 -0.47 -18.33
N GLU A 134 -5.11 0.74 -17.87
CA GLU A 134 -5.19 1.98 -18.66
C GLU A 134 -3.85 2.28 -19.36
N SER A 135 -2.76 2.06 -18.65
CA SER A 135 -1.41 2.28 -19.18
C SER A 135 -0.36 1.50 -18.41
N SER A 136 0.70 1.12 -19.10
CA SER A 136 1.88 0.51 -18.50
C SER A 136 3.13 0.95 -19.26
N GLY A 137 4.29 0.85 -18.62
CA GLY A 137 5.55 1.22 -19.23
C GLY A 137 6.70 1.23 -18.24
N THR A 138 7.76 1.92 -18.63
CA THR A 138 8.93 2.14 -17.77
C THR A 138 9.19 3.64 -17.63
N LEU A 139 9.62 4.07 -16.45
CA LEU A 139 10.09 5.43 -16.25
C LEU A 139 11.51 5.59 -16.81
N PRO A 140 11.94 6.83 -17.16
CA PRO A 140 13.33 7.08 -17.53
C PRO A 140 14.28 6.66 -16.40
N ASN A 141 15.29 5.87 -16.72
CA ASN A 141 16.39 5.57 -15.77
C ASN A 141 17.33 6.79 -15.70
N ILE A 142 17.08 7.67 -14.74
CA ILE A 142 17.85 8.92 -14.53
C ILE A 142 19.07 8.71 -13.65
N SER A 143 19.06 7.68 -12.81
CA SER A 143 20.15 7.31 -11.90
C SER A 143 20.78 5.98 -12.32
N THR A 144 21.52 5.96 -13.41
CA THR A 144 22.05 4.73 -14.02
C THR A 144 23.05 3.93 -13.15
N ASN A 145 23.41 4.43 -11.98
CA ASN A 145 24.41 3.83 -11.08
C ASN A 145 23.83 3.25 -9.79
N ASP A 146 22.53 3.35 -9.56
CA ASP A 146 21.89 2.83 -8.34
C ASP A 146 21.47 1.36 -8.46
N GLY A 147 21.51 0.80 -9.68
CA GLY A 147 21.21 -0.61 -9.94
C GLY A 147 19.71 -0.91 -10.05
N SER A 148 18.86 0.12 -10.07
CA SER A 148 17.41 -0.02 -10.19
C SER A 148 16.87 0.54 -11.51
N THR A 149 15.68 0.12 -11.86
CA THR A 149 14.82 0.70 -12.90
C THR A 149 13.37 0.61 -12.47
N ILE A 150 12.50 1.45 -13.02
CA ILE A 150 11.10 1.49 -12.62
C ILE A 150 10.20 1.07 -13.78
N SER A 151 9.36 0.07 -13.54
CA SER A 151 8.17 -0.18 -14.36
C SER A 151 6.92 0.30 -13.63
N PHE A 152 5.88 0.60 -14.40
CA PHE A 152 4.58 0.97 -13.83
C PHE A 152 3.43 0.32 -14.56
N GLU A 153 2.36 0.08 -13.82
CA GLU A 153 1.04 -0.34 -14.29
C GLU A 153 -0.01 0.53 -13.61
N LYS A 154 -0.93 1.08 -14.41
CA LYS A 154 -2.02 1.92 -13.93
C LYS A 154 -3.33 1.33 -14.41
N TYR A 155 -4.17 1.00 -13.48
CA TYR A 155 -5.49 0.43 -13.70
C TYR A 155 -6.56 1.46 -13.36
N GLY A 156 -7.66 1.41 -14.10
CA GLY A 156 -8.79 2.30 -13.89
C GLY A 156 -9.82 2.14 -15.00
N ASN A 157 -10.83 2.96 -14.96
CA ASN A 157 -11.79 3.08 -16.03
C ASN A 157 -12.30 4.54 -16.14
N ASN A 158 -12.95 4.87 -17.25
CA ASN A 158 -13.49 6.21 -17.49
C ASN A 158 -14.84 6.46 -16.77
N ILE A 159 -15.36 5.49 -16.04
CA ILE A 159 -16.72 5.51 -15.47
C ILE A 159 -16.66 5.75 -13.96
N SER A 160 -15.66 5.17 -13.28
CA SER A 160 -15.44 5.32 -11.85
C SER A 160 -14.14 6.09 -11.57
N CYS A 161 -14.07 6.69 -10.39
CA CYS A 161 -12.83 7.31 -9.89
C CYS A 161 -11.85 6.26 -9.32
N SER A 162 -12.18 4.97 -9.40
CA SER A 162 -11.35 3.88 -8.88
C SER A 162 -10.04 3.80 -9.65
N LYS A 163 -8.93 3.85 -8.95
CA LYS A 163 -7.58 3.78 -9.49
C LYS A 163 -6.74 2.83 -8.66
N VAL A 164 -6.01 1.95 -9.34
CA VAL A 164 -4.99 1.10 -8.73
C VAL A 164 -3.70 1.26 -9.53
N TRP A 165 -2.63 1.68 -8.87
CA TRP A 165 -1.35 1.93 -9.52
C TRP A 165 -0.25 1.14 -8.82
N LEU A 166 0.55 0.45 -9.61
CA LEU A 166 1.76 -0.24 -9.17
C LEU A 166 2.99 0.40 -9.81
N TYR A 167 3.96 0.74 -8.99
CA TYR A 167 5.31 1.08 -9.41
C TYR A 167 6.28 0.02 -8.89
N THR A 168 6.83 -0.78 -9.79
CA THR A 168 7.79 -1.83 -9.46
C THR A 168 9.20 -1.29 -9.61
N VAL A 169 9.93 -1.23 -8.50
CA VAL A 169 11.35 -0.86 -8.48
C VAL A 169 12.17 -2.12 -8.73
N ILE A 170 12.51 -2.36 -9.99
CA ILE A 170 13.27 -3.54 -10.42
C ILE A 170 14.71 -3.40 -9.89
N GLY A 171 15.15 -4.36 -9.06
CA GLY A 171 16.43 -4.32 -8.36
C GLY A 171 16.41 -3.53 -7.05
N GLY A 172 15.30 -2.82 -6.73
CA GLY A 172 15.11 -2.10 -5.48
C GLY A 172 14.93 -3.01 -4.28
N GLY A 173 15.34 -2.55 -3.11
CA GLY A 173 15.20 -3.21 -1.82
C GLY A 173 14.07 -2.63 -0.96
N HIS A 174 14.18 -2.84 0.35
CA HIS A 174 13.24 -2.33 1.35
C HIS A 174 13.57 -0.89 1.73
N ASP A 175 13.19 0.07 0.90
CA ASP A 175 13.48 1.48 1.17
C ASP A 175 12.42 2.41 0.55
N TRP A 176 12.45 3.69 1.00
CA TRP A 176 11.61 4.75 0.46
C TRP A 176 12.29 5.33 -0.80
N PRO A 177 11.75 5.09 -2.00
CA PRO A 177 12.36 5.62 -3.23
C PRO A 177 12.50 7.14 -3.22
N GLY A 178 13.64 7.62 -3.73
CA GLY A 178 14.03 9.03 -3.65
C GLY A 178 14.79 9.40 -2.37
N ALA A 179 14.81 8.50 -1.37
CA ALA A 179 15.77 8.55 -0.28
C ALA A 179 17.12 7.98 -0.74
N PHE A 180 17.97 7.58 0.16
CA PHE A 180 19.26 6.99 -0.21
C PHE A 180 19.05 5.55 -0.70
N GLY A 181 19.26 5.31 -1.99
CA GLY A 181 19.12 3.98 -2.62
C GLY A 181 18.52 4.07 -4.02
N ASN A 182 17.22 4.16 -4.13
CA ASN A 182 16.49 4.19 -5.40
C ASN A 182 16.18 5.63 -5.82
N MET A 183 16.82 6.09 -6.87
CA MET A 183 16.83 7.50 -7.26
C MET A 183 16.04 7.80 -8.55
N ASP A 184 15.51 6.77 -9.23
CA ASP A 184 14.77 6.94 -10.49
C ASP A 184 13.33 7.44 -10.28
N ILE A 185 12.81 7.30 -9.07
CA ILE A 185 11.50 7.78 -8.65
C ILE A 185 11.62 8.39 -7.26
N ASN A 186 10.78 9.39 -6.98
CA ASN A 186 10.64 9.95 -5.64
C ASN A 186 9.22 9.68 -5.15
N ALA A 187 9.08 8.83 -4.15
CA ALA A 187 7.79 8.48 -3.57
C ALA A 187 7.07 9.67 -2.87
N SER A 188 7.78 10.76 -2.65
CA SER A 188 7.24 11.99 -2.04
C SER A 188 6.76 13.03 -3.05
N GLU A 189 6.91 12.79 -4.36
CA GLU A 189 6.49 13.64 -5.46
C GLU A 189 5.37 13.03 -6.29
#